data_3234ac35c9a146f5a379be374dda7da4
#
_entry.id   3234ac35c9a146f5a379be374dda7da4
#
_cell.length_a   1.000
_cell.length_b   1.000
_cell.length_c   1.000
_cell.angle_alpha   90.00
_cell.angle_beta   90.00
_cell.angle_gamma   90.00
#
_symmetry.space_group_name_H-M   'P 1'
#
loop_
_entity.id
_entity.type
_entity.pdbx_description
1 polymer ?
#
loop_
_entity_poly.entity_id
_entity_poly.type
_entity_poly.pdbx_seq_one_letter_code
_entity_poly.pdbx_strand_id
1 'polypeptide(L)'
;MRQFALSLALILTSGWASAFEAEDVARFGPPDSDRELRIISTADIAFFKPMISSFLASESGTAIEYTVVSSSELQKAIVDEDEAFDVVISSAMDLQTKLANDGWAQSFTSEATGGLPDWAVWNDMLFAFTQEPAAIVVSKSGFGDIPLPESRNDLINLLRQHPEVFRGRVGTYDVRQSGLGYLFATQDTRASEIYWRLTEVMGGLDAQLYCCSSDMIDAVKSGDLLIAYNVLGSYAINREDRDEFAIILPSDFTTVMLRTALIPSNAPSSELAALFMDHLMTLSHGTDAQPLTHPALDLSQNEASLNRIRIGPGLLVFLDQLKKRAFLSEWESAILQK
;
A
#
# COMPACT_ATOMS: atom_id res chain seq x y z
N MET A 1 -32.63 -34.07 -57.31
CA MET A 1 -31.78 -32.89 -56.94
C MET A 1 -32.16 -32.47 -55.54
N ARG A 2 -31.35 -32.89 -54.53
CA ARG A 2 -31.53 -32.49 -53.12
C ARG A 2 -30.50 -31.43 -52.78
N GLN A 3 -30.95 -30.23 -52.48
CA GLN A 3 -30.10 -29.14 -52.00
C GLN A 3 -29.85 -29.33 -50.52
N PHE A 4 -28.56 -29.51 -50.14
CA PHE A 4 -28.10 -29.45 -48.76
C PHE A 4 -27.83 -27.99 -48.42
N ALA A 5 -28.60 -27.42 -47.49
CA ALA A 5 -28.30 -26.13 -46.88
C ALA A 5 -27.33 -26.35 -45.73
N LEU A 6 -26.12 -25.81 -45.87
CA LEU A 6 -25.11 -25.81 -44.82
C LEU A 6 -25.37 -24.59 -43.92
N SER A 7 -25.90 -24.82 -42.70
CA SER A 7 -26.05 -23.76 -41.68
C SER A 7 -24.72 -23.58 -40.96
N LEU A 8 -24.06 -22.45 -41.22
CA LEU A 8 -22.86 -22.04 -40.52
C LEU A 8 -23.25 -21.48 -39.14
N ALA A 9 -23.03 -22.24 -38.07
CA ALA A 9 -23.20 -21.79 -36.71
C ALA A 9 -21.98 -20.93 -36.31
N LEU A 10 -22.22 -19.61 -36.19
CA LEU A 10 -21.23 -18.67 -35.64
C LEU A 10 -21.18 -18.89 -34.11
N ILE A 11 -20.15 -19.57 -33.64
CA ILE A 11 -19.86 -19.68 -32.19
C ILE A 11 -19.22 -18.33 -31.80
N LEU A 12 -20.03 -17.45 -31.20
CA LEU A 12 -19.55 -16.28 -30.47
C LEU A 12 -18.88 -16.79 -29.19
N THR A 13 -17.56 -16.93 -29.20
CA THR A 13 -16.77 -17.04 -27.97
C THR A 13 -16.79 -15.67 -27.31
N SER A 14 -17.73 -15.47 -26.38
CA SER A 14 -17.63 -14.38 -25.41
C SER A 14 -16.34 -14.59 -24.65
N GLY A 15 -15.31 -13.79 -24.97
CA GLY A 15 -14.13 -13.67 -24.14
C GLY A 15 -14.62 -13.21 -22.76
N TRP A 16 -14.39 -14.01 -21.77
CA TRP A 16 -14.58 -13.62 -20.38
C TRP A 16 -13.52 -12.56 -20.11
N ALA A 17 -13.90 -11.28 -20.10
CA ALA A 17 -13.10 -10.28 -19.46
C ALA A 17 -12.99 -10.72 -17.99
N SER A 18 -11.77 -11.00 -17.54
CA SER A 18 -11.53 -11.32 -16.14
C SER A 18 -11.81 -10.05 -15.35
N ALA A 19 -12.88 -10.02 -14.58
CA ALA A 19 -13.16 -8.94 -13.64
C ALA A 19 -11.96 -8.78 -12.67
N PHE A 20 -11.78 -7.57 -12.12
CA PHE A 20 -10.78 -7.36 -11.07
C PHE A 20 -11.02 -8.36 -9.92
N GLU A 21 -9.96 -8.76 -9.23
CA GLU A 21 -10.02 -9.75 -8.16
C GLU A 21 -9.99 -9.04 -6.80
N ALA A 22 -11.12 -9.14 -6.06
CA ALA A 22 -11.20 -8.64 -4.69
C ALA A 22 -10.59 -9.66 -3.73
N GLU A 23 -9.72 -9.18 -2.83
CA GLU A 23 -9.13 -9.99 -1.74
C GLU A 23 -10.14 -10.18 -0.60
N ASP A 24 -10.91 -9.14 -0.29
CA ASP A 24 -11.96 -9.17 0.74
C ASP A 24 -13.04 -8.11 0.45
N VAL A 25 -14.26 -8.35 0.92
CA VAL A 25 -15.38 -7.39 0.80
C VAL A 25 -16.18 -7.39 2.10
N ALA A 26 -16.43 -6.21 2.65
CA ALA A 26 -17.28 -6.06 3.81
C ALA A 26 -18.31 -4.94 3.63
N ARG A 27 -19.50 -5.16 4.19
CA ARG A 27 -20.56 -4.15 4.24
C ARG A 27 -20.78 -3.70 5.69
N PHE A 28 -20.89 -2.39 5.90
CA PHE A 28 -21.09 -1.74 7.18
C PHE A 28 -22.35 -0.87 7.11
N GLY A 29 -23.03 -0.66 8.24
CA GLY A 29 -24.24 0.13 8.33
C GLY A 29 -25.52 -0.68 8.08
N PRO A 30 -26.68 0.00 7.90
CA PRO A 30 -27.96 -0.67 7.70
C PRO A 30 -27.99 -1.50 6.40
N PRO A 31 -28.53 -2.73 6.41
CA PRO A 31 -28.55 -3.59 5.23
C PRO A 31 -29.42 -3.04 4.09
N ASP A 32 -30.49 -2.31 4.42
CA ASP A 32 -31.48 -1.79 3.48
C ASP A 32 -31.31 -0.27 3.26
N SER A 33 -30.09 0.26 3.37
CA SER A 33 -29.84 1.68 3.15
C SER A 33 -29.89 2.02 1.65
N ASP A 34 -30.65 3.06 1.30
CA ASP A 34 -30.62 3.68 -0.03
C ASP A 34 -29.41 4.64 -0.21
N ARG A 35 -28.71 4.96 0.87
CA ARG A 35 -27.48 5.77 0.86
C ARG A 35 -26.29 4.86 1.03
N GLU A 36 -25.64 4.52 -0.05
CA GLU A 36 -24.47 3.64 -0.06
C GLU A 36 -23.24 4.33 -0.59
N LEU A 37 -22.11 4.15 0.11
CA LEU A 37 -20.78 4.59 -0.31
C LEU A 37 -19.95 3.35 -0.66
N ARG A 38 -19.45 3.29 -1.89
CA ARG A 38 -18.59 2.20 -2.36
C ARG A 38 -17.12 2.64 -2.31
N ILE A 39 -16.33 1.97 -1.49
CA ILE A 39 -14.89 2.27 -1.30
C ILE A 39 -14.07 1.10 -1.83
N ILE A 40 -13.10 1.38 -2.70
CA ILE A 40 -12.07 0.41 -3.09
C ILE A 40 -10.74 0.81 -2.44
N SER A 41 -10.04 -0.14 -1.85
CA SER A 41 -8.87 0.16 -1.03
C SER A 41 -7.81 -0.94 -1.06
N THR A 42 -6.55 -0.54 -0.89
CA THR A 42 -5.44 -1.45 -0.62
C THR A 42 -5.15 -1.59 0.89
N ALA A 43 -6.05 -1.15 1.75
CA ALA A 43 -5.93 -1.29 3.20
C ALA A 43 -6.90 -2.37 3.70
N ASP A 44 -6.39 -3.28 4.54
CA ASP A 44 -7.19 -4.34 5.14
C ASP A 44 -8.38 -3.78 5.93
N ILE A 45 -9.50 -4.52 5.93
CA ILE A 45 -10.72 -4.14 6.64
C ILE A 45 -10.45 -3.83 8.10
N ALA A 46 -9.65 -4.66 8.77
CA ALA A 46 -9.35 -4.49 10.20
C ALA A 46 -8.66 -3.15 10.48
N PHE A 47 -7.77 -2.69 9.59
CA PHE A 47 -7.09 -1.41 9.69
C PHE A 47 -8.07 -0.23 9.52
N PHE A 48 -8.99 -0.34 8.53
CA PHE A 48 -9.86 0.78 8.16
C PHE A 48 -11.19 0.85 8.93
N LYS A 49 -11.59 -0.26 9.56
CA LYS A 49 -12.86 -0.37 10.30
C LYS A 49 -13.10 0.74 11.35
N PRO A 50 -12.10 1.21 12.15
CA PRO A 50 -12.34 2.31 13.09
C PRO A 50 -12.78 3.60 12.41
N MET A 51 -12.20 3.95 11.26
CA MET A 51 -12.54 5.14 10.46
C MET A 51 -13.94 5.04 9.86
N ILE A 52 -14.28 3.86 9.32
CA ILE A 52 -15.64 3.56 8.84
C ILE A 52 -16.65 3.69 9.97
N SER A 53 -16.37 3.10 11.13
CA SER A 53 -17.30 3.14 12.28
C SER A 53 -17.49 4.57 12.80
N SER A 54 -16.44 5.38 12.80
CA SER A 54 -16.51 6.80 13.17
C SER A 54 -17.39 7.60 12.20
N PHE A 55 -17.23 7.38 10.89
CA PHE A 55 -18.05 8.04 9.87
C PHE A 55 -19.52 7.66 10.01
N LEU A 56 -19.82 6.36 10.14
CA LEU A 56 -21.20 5.88 10.27
C LEU A 56 -21.89 6.35 11.56
N ALA A 57 -21.13 6.68 12.59
CA ALA A 57 -21.67 7.28 13.82
C ALA A 57 -22.13 8.73 13.60
N SER A 58 -21.50 9.47 12.66
CA SER A 58 -21.89 10.84 12.30
C SER A 58 -22.95 10.87 11.17
N GLU A 59 -22.93 9.90 10.26
CA GLU A 59 -23.80 9.80 9.10
C GLU A 59 -24.80 8.64 9.23
N SER A 60 -25.81 8.83 10.10
CA SER A 60 -26.83 7.81 10.34
C SER A 60 -27.63 7.46 9.08
N GLY A 61 -27.93 6.17 8.90
CA GLY A 61 -28.67 5.68 7.74
C GLY A 61 -27.82 5.48 6.48
N THR A 62 -26.51 5.67 6.54
CA THR A 62 -25.57 5.38 5.46
C THR A 62 -25.02 3.96 5.59
N ALA A 63 -24.84 3.27 4.45
CA ALA A 63 -24.09 2.02 4.37
C ALA A 63 -22.76 2.25 3.63
N ILE A 64 -21.76 1.45 3.94
CA ILE A 64 -20.47 1.44 3.23
C ILE A 64 -20.21 0.03 2.74
N GLU A 65 -19.98 -0.14 1.44
CA GLU A 65 -19.35 -1.30 0.85
C GLU A 65 -17.85 -1.03 0.72
N TYR A 66 -17.03 -1.83 1.38
CA TYR A 66 -15.59 -1.68 1.40
C TYR A 66 -14.94 -2.89 0.76
N THR A 67 -14.27 -2.66 -0.38
CA THR A 67 -13.61 -3.70 -1.18
C THR A 67 -12.11 -3.58 -1.05
N VAL A 68 -11.46 -4.66 -0.60
CA VAL A 68 -10.01 -4.77 -0.49
C VAL A 68 -9.45 -5.42 -1.74
N VAL A 69 -8.41 -4.80 -2.31
CA VAL A 69 -7.74 -5.28 -3.52
C VAL A 69 -6.25 -5.01 -3.46
N SER A 70 -5.48 -5.71 -4.30
CA SER A 70 -4.09 -5.33 -4.57
C SER A 70 -4.01 -4.01 -5.34
N SER A 71 -2.84 -3.36 -5.33
CA SER A 71 -2.66 -2.09 -6.07
C SER A 71 -2.83 -2.25 -7.58
N SER A 72 -2.51 -3.42 -8.13
CA SER A 72 -2.71 -3.74 -9.55
C SER A 72 -4.17 -3.94 -9.89
N GLU A 73 -4.91 -4.66 -9.05
CA GLU A 73 -6.35 -4.88 -9.23
C GLU A 73 -7.15 -3.57 -9.06
N LEU A 74 -6.70 -2.66 -8.16
CA LEU A 74 -7.28 -1.32 -8.04
C LEU A 74 -7.14 -0.53 -9.36
N GLN A 75 -5.94 -0.54 -9.95
CA GLN A 75 -5.70 0.11 -11.25
C GLN A 75 -6.58 -0.51 -12.34
N LYS A 76 -6.68 -1.84 -12.39
CA LYS A 76 -7.51 -2.56 -13.34
C LYS A 76 -8.98 -2.19 -13.19
N ALA A 77 -9.53 -2.21 -11.96
CA ALA A 77 -10.91 -1.85 -11.68
C ALA A 77 -11.26 -0.43 -12.16
N ILE A 78 -10.41 0.55 -11.85
CA ILE A 78 -10.70 1.96 -12.16
C ILE A 78 -10.40 2.29 -13.63
N VAL A 79 -9.29 1.82 -14.19
CA VAL A 79 -8.80 2.27 -15.52
C VAL A 79 -9.27 1.36 -16.64
N ASP A 80 -9.18 0.04 -16.45
CA ASP A 80 -9.44 -0.91 -17.53
C ASP A 80 -10.91 -1.32 -17.57
N GLU A 81 -11.58 -1.40 -16.42
CA GLU A 81 -12.97 -1.86 -16.30
C GLU A 81 -13.96 -0.70 -16.06
N ASP A 82 -13.47 0.52 -15.78
CA ASP A 82 -14.29 1.72 -15.50
C ASP A 82 -15.34 1.48 -14.40
N GLU A 83 -14.94 0.68 -13.37
CA GLU A 83 -15.83 0.35 -12.26
C GLU A 83 -16.13 1.58 -11.41
N ALA A 84 -17.41 1.73 -11.07
CA ALA A 84 -17.91 2.89 -10.35
C ALA A 84 -17.76 2.74 -8.84
N PHE A 85 -16.72 3.32 -8.28
CA PHE A 85 -16.52 3.51 -6.85
C PHE A 85 -16.65 4.99 -6.47
N ASP A 86 -16.96 5.26 -5.22
CA ASP A 86 -17.11 6.63 -4.71
C ASP A 86 -15.80 7.19 -4.13
N VAL A 87 -14.99 6.31 -3.52
CA VAL A 87 -13.68 6.66 -2.94
C VAL A 87 -12.66 5.59 -3.28
N VAL A 88 -11.47 6.03 -3.66
CA VAL A 88 -10.32 5.17 -3.94
C VAL A 88 -9.21 5.47 -2.94
N ILE A 89 -8.78 4.44 -2.21
CA ILE A 89 -7.75 4.56 -1.16
C ILE A 89 -6.58 3.63 -1.46
N SER A 90 -5.35 4.15 -1.46
CA SER A 90 -4.17 3.30 -1.68
C SER A 90 -2.91 3.80 -0.97
N SER A 91 -2.03 2.85 -0.67
CA SER A 91 -0.66 3.06 -0.24
C SER A 91 0.32 3.23 -1.41
N ALA A 92 -0.06 2.82 -2.63
CA ALA A 92 0.73 3.02 -3.84
C ALA A 92 0.56 4.46 -4.37
N MET A 93 1.25 5.40 -3.73
CA MET A 93 1.13 6.84 -4.00
C MET A 93 1.43 7.22 -5.44
N ASP A 94 2.33 6.51 -6.11
CA ASP A 94 2.67 6.71 -7.51
C ASP A 94 1.49 6.38 -8.44
N LEU A 95 0.83 5.24 -8.20
CA LEU A 95 -0.36 4.83 -8.94
C LEU A 95 -1.54 5.78 -8.68
N GLN A 96 -1.74 6.21 -7.43
CA GLN A 96 -2.74 7.21 -7.07
C GLN A 96 -2.46 8.56 -7.75
N THR A 97 -1.20 9.00 -7.74
CA THR A 97 -0.78 10.23 -8.46
C THR A 97 -1.04 10.09 -9.96
N LYS A 98 -0.82 8.89 -10.52
CA LYS A 98 -1.12 8.64 -11.94
C LYS A 98 -2.63 8.71 -12.21
N LEU A 99 -3.48 8.11 -11.39
CA LEU A 99 -4.93 8.21 -11.54
C LEU A 99 -5.38 9.69 -11.55
N ALA A 100 -4.92 10.48 -10.59
CA ALA A 100 -5.27 11.91 -10.55
C ALA A 100 -4.71 12.69 -11.75
N ASN A 101 -3.47 12.41 -12.19
CA ASN A 101 -2.85 13.05 -13.34
C ASN A 101 -3.56 12.72 -14.66
N ASP A 102 -4.03 11.51 -14.82
CA ASP A 102 -4.65 11.01 -16.05
C ASP A 102 -6.17 11.34 -16.14
N GLY A 103 -6.71 12.07 -15.16
CA GLY A 103 -8.08 12.58 -15.15
C GLY A 103 -9.12 11.65 -14.56
N TRP A 104 -8.69 10.60 -13.84
CA TRP A 104 -9.58 9.67 -13.14
C TRP A 104 -10.09 10.19 -11.79
N ALA A 105 -9.60 11.35 -11.31
CA ALA A 105 -10.03 11.99 -10.08
C ALA A 105 -10.73 13.31 -10.35
N GLN A 106 -11.76 13.61 -9.58
CA GLN A 106 -12.37 14.93 -9.55
C GLN A 106 -11.74 15.81 -8.48
N SER A 107 -11.77 17.12 -8.70
CA SER A 107 -11.33 18.10 -7.70
C SER A 107 -12.33 18.18 -6.55
N PHE A 108 -11.82 18.27 -5.33
CA PHE A 108 -12.59 18.41 -4.10
C PHE A 108 -11.95 19.45 -3.20
N THR A 109 -12.74 20.42 -2.72
CA THR A 109 -12.29 21.45 -1.78
C THR A 109 -13.33 21.62 -0.69
N SER A 110 -12.85 21.74 0.55
CA SER A 110 -13.67 21.96 1.74
C SER A 110 -12.90 22.71 2.79
N GLU A 111 -13.50 23.00 3.93
CA GLU A 111 -12.80 23.60 5.08
C GLU A 111 -11.69 22.67 5.60
N ALA A 112 -11.95 21.36 5.66
CA ALA A 112 -10.97 20.36 6.11
C ALA A 112 -9.79 20.26 5.15
N THR A 113 -10.02 20.28 3.83
CA THR A 113 -8.92 20.20 2.84
C THR A 113 -8.15 21.52 2.72
N GLY A 114 -8.78 22.67 2.96
CA GLY A 114 -8.12 24.00 2.92
C GLY A 114 -7.09 24.20 4.04
N GLY A 115 -7.14 23.42 5.11
CA GLY A 115 -6.20 23.45 6.23
C GLY A 115 -5.04 22.45 6.11
N LEU A 116 -5.00 21.63 5.05
CA LEU A 116 -3.98 20.60 4.90
C LEU A 116 -2.59 21.17 4.63
N PRO A 117 -1.53 20.55 5.16
CA PRO A 117 -0.17 20.92 4.79
C PRO A 117 0.14 20.57 3.32
N ASP A 118 1.04 21.31 2.70
CA ASP A 118 1.41 21.16 1.27
C ASP A 118 1.82 19.72 0.87
N TRP A 119 2.34 18.95 1.81
CA TRP A 119 2.73 17.55 1.53
C TRP A 119 1.54 16.58 1.49
N ALA A 120 0.38 16.99 2.03
CA ALA A 120 -0.81 16.13 2.16
C ALA A 120 -1.82 16.32 1.02
N VAL A 121 -1.62 17.24 0.11
CA VAL A 121 -2.55 17.55 -0.97
C VAL A 121 -1.82 17.72 -2.30
N TRP A 122 -2.43 17.26 -3.39
CA TRP A 122 -1.96 17.51 -4.75
C TRP A 122 -3.12 17.83 -5.69
N ASN A 123 -3.08 19.06 -6.24
CA ASN A 123 -4.06 19.61 -7.20
C ASN A 123 -5.53 19.53 -6.74
N ASP A 124 -5.79 19.55 -5.45
CA ASP A 124 -7.14 19.34 -4.88
C ASP A 124 -7.84 18.06 -5.36
N MET A 125 -7.07 17.05 -5.78
CA MET A 125 -7.57 15.77 -6.30
C MET A 125 -7.09 14.58 -5.49
N LEU A 126 -5.89 14.66 -4.88
CA LEU A 126 -5.28 13.56 -4.13
C LEU A 126 -4.91 14.07 -2.74
N PHE A 127 -5.36 13.35 -1.71
CA PHE A 127 -5.26 13.74 -0.31
C PHE A 127 -4.60 12.65 0.51
N ALA A 128 -3.56 13.01 1.29
CA ALA A 128 -2.91 12.10 2.22
C ALA A 128 -3.50 12.25 3.61
N PHE A 129 -3.75 11.14 4.28
CA PHE A 129 -4.37 11.11 5.61
C PHE A 129 -3.58 10.29 6.65
N THR A 130 -2.50 9.58 6.25
CA THR A 130 -1.58 8.91 7.18
C THR A 130 -0.14 9.23 6.83
N GLN A 131 0.77 8.99 7.81
CA GLN A 131 2.20 8.89 7.60
C GLN A 131 2.66 7.54 8.14
N GLU A 132 3.07 6.65 7.26
CA GLU A 132 3.40 5.27 7.60
C GLU A 132 4.87 4.96 7.26
N PRO A 133 5.73 4.72 8.28
CA PRO A 133 7.13 4.40 8.04
C PRO A 133 7.30 2.97 7.53
N ALA A 134 8.22 2.81 6.59
CA ALA A 134 8.76 1.51 6.22
C ALA A 134 9.71 1.03 7.33
N ALA A 135 9.39 -0.11 7.91
CA ALA A 135 10.12 -0.69 9.04
C ALA A 135 10.79 -2.01 8.67
N ILE A 136 11.78 -2.41 9.46
CA ILE A 136 12.28 -3.78 9.52
C ILE A 136 11.61 -4.43 10.72
N VAL A 137 10.89 -5.53 10.50
CA VAL A 137 10.27 -6.31 11.57
C VAL A 137 11.07 -7.59 11.75
N VAL A 138 11.45 -7.89 12.97
CA VAL A 138 12.25 -9.07 13.30
C VAL A 138 11.61 -9.89 14.41
N SER A 139 11.78 -11.21 14.34
CA SER A 139 11.39 -12.16 15.40
C SER A 139 12.33 -12.05 16.58
N LYS A 140 11.85 -11.58 17.74
CA LYS A 140 12.68 -11.51 18.95
C LYS A 140 13.20 -12.89 19.37
N SER A 141 12.33 -13.90 19.34
CA SER A 141 12.72 -15.27 19.70
C SER A 141 13.72 -15.89 18.72
N GLY A 142 13.58 -15.59 17.44
CA GLY A 142 14.44 -16.13 16.39
C GLY A 142 15.82 -15.47 16.32
N PHE A 143 15.98 -14.25 16.85
CA PHE A 143 17.28 -13.58 16.94
C PHE A 143 18.09 -14.05 18.15
N GLY A 144 17.46 -14.47 19.25
CA GLY A 144 18.19 -14.89 20.46
C GLY A 144 19.16 -13.79 20.92
N ASP A 145 20.47 -14.11 20.98
CA ASP A 145 21.53 -13.18 21.38
C ASP A 145 22.13 -12.34 20.23
N ILE A 146 21.62 -12.51 19.00
CA ILE A 146 22.09 -11.75 17.84
C ILE A 146 21.62 -10.29 18.00
N PRO A 147 22.53 -9.29 17.91
CA PRO A 147 22.15 -7.88 18.02
C PRO A 147 21.17 -7.46 16.92
N LEU A 148 20.20 -6.63 17.27
CA LEU A 148 19.26 -6.07 16.29
C LEU A 148 19.98 -5.04 15.40
N PRO A 149 19.74 -5.02 14.08
CA PRO A 149 20.29 -4.01 13.20
C PRO A 149 19.62 -2.66 13.45
N GLU A 150 20.36 -1.57 13.50
CA GLU A 150 19.84 -0.20 13.63
C GLU A 150 19.76 0.52 12.27
N SER A 151 20.46 0.02 11.28
CA SER A 151 20.54 0.59 9.92
C SER A 151 20.54 -0.50 8.86
N ARG A 152 20.38 -0.10 7.58
CA ARG A 152 20.54 -1.05 6.45
C ARG A 152 21.97 -1.59 6.34
N ASN A 153 22.97 -0.78 6.71
CA ASN A 153 24.36 -1.28 6.76
C ASN A 153 24.54 -2.36 7.82
N ASP A 154 23.94 -2.18 8.99
CA ASP A 154 24.00 -3.21 10.04
C ASP A 154 23.28 -4.48 9.60
N LEU A 155 22.13 -4.33 8.93
CA LEU A 155 21.39 -5.47 8.35
C LEU A 155 22.26 -6.21 7.32
N ILE A 156 22.93 -5.51 6.40
CA ILE A 156 23.84 -6.14 5.42
C ILE A 156 24.96 -6.91 6.12
N ASN A 157 25.58 -6.31 7.13
CA ASN A 157 26.67 -6.93 7.88
C ASN A 157 26.19 -8.18 8.63
N LEU A 158 25.03 -8.07 9.28
CA LEU A 158 24.37 -9.17 9.99
C LEU A 158 24.09 -10.37 9.06
N LEU A 159 23.46 -10.10 7.92
CA LEU A 159 23.11 -11.13 6.94
C LEU A 159 24.35 -11.83 6.37
N ARG A 160 25.46 -11.10 6.18
CA ARG A 160 26.73 -11.66 5.70
C ARG A 160 27.49 -12.44 6.76
N GLN A 161 27.34 -12.08 8.02
CA GLN A 161 28.02 -12.76 9.14
C GLN A 161 27.33 -14.07 9.54
N HIS A 162 26.01 -14.17 9.32
CA HIS A 162 25.21 -15.31 9.75
C HIS A 162 24.34 -15.91 8.61
N PRO A 163 24.94 -16.21 7.44
CA PRO A 163 24.17 -16.67 6.27
C PRO A 163 23.40 -17.97 6.55
N GLU A 164 23.92 -18.84 7.44
CA GLU A 164 23.30 -20.10 7.84
C GLU A 164 22.02 -19.89 8.67
N VAL A 165 21.92 -18.76 9.38
CA VAL A 165 20.73 -18.41 10.19
C VAL A 165 19.64 -17.83 9.33
N PHE A 166 20.01 -16.97 8.36
CA PHE A 166 19.08 -16.13 7.62
C PHE A 166 18.69 -16.66 6.23
N ARG A 167 19.35 -17.70 5.72
CA ARG A 167 19.04 -18.27 4.41
C ARG A 167 17.58 -18.75 4.33
N GLY A 168 16.82 -18.24 3.35
CA GLY A 168 15.40 -18.52 3.17
C GLY A 168 14.49 -17.92 4.25
N ARG A 169 15.03 -17.09 5.17
CA ARG A 169 14.27 -16.55 6.32
C ARG A 169 14.23 -15.02 6.36
N VAL A 170 14.52 -14.37 5.24
CA VAL A 170 14.36 -12.93 5.02
C VAL A 170 13.25 -12.73 4.01
N GLY A 171 12.23 -11.94 4.36
CA GLY A 171 11.13 -11.58 3.48
C GLY A 171 11.21 -10.13 3.03
N THR A 172 10.82 -9.87 1.80
CA THR A 172 10.61 -8.53 1.26
C THR A 172 9.51 -8.56 0.20
N TYR A 173 9.10 -7.40 -0.31
CA TYR A 173 8.09 -7.34 -1.37
C TYR A 173 8.58 -7.91 -2.70
N ASP A 174 7.68 -8.61 -3.40
CA ASP A 174 7.79 -8.83 -4.84
C ASP A 174 7.36 -7.56 -5.57
N VAL A 175 8.33 -6.76 -5.98
CA VAL A 175 8.07 -5.46 -6.64
C VAL A 175 7.37 -5.57 -7.99
N ARG A 176 7.27 -6.79 -8.54
CA ARG A 176 6.53 -7.07 -9.79
C ARG A 176 5.02 -7.11 -9.56
N GLN A 177 4.60 -7.47 -8.35
CA GLN A 177 3.19 -7.68 -7.96
C GLN A 177 2.71 -6.61 -6.98
N SER A 178 3.56 -6.18 -6.05
CA SER A 178 3.24 -5.19 -5.02
C SER A 178 3.50 -3.77 -5.51
N GLY A 179 2.45 -2.97 -5.69
CA GLY A 179 2.60 -1.55 -6.01
C GLY A 179 3.28 -0.77 -4.89
N LEU A 180 2.97 -1.08 -3.62
CA LEU A 180 3.67 -0.50 -2.47
C LEU A 180 5.13 -0.92 -2.42
N GLY A 181 5.41 -2.21 -2.65
CA GLY A 181 6.79 -2.72 -2.72
C GLY A 181 7.59 -2.04 -3.83
N TYR A 182 6.99 -1.85 -5.01
CA TYR A 182 7.61 -1.11 -6.11
C TYR A 182 7.87 0.36 -5.75
N LEU A 183 6.90 1.02 -5.11
CA LEU A 183 7.07 2.40 -4.62
C LEU A 183 8.25 2.49 -3.66
N PHE A 184 8.29 1.67 -2.60
CA PHE A 184 9.40 1.68 -1.64
C PHE A 184 10.75 1.40 -2.30
N ALA A 185 10.84 0.39 -3.15
CA ALA A 185 12.06 0.06 -3.86
C ALA A 185 12.59 1.23 -4.70
N THR A 186 11.72 1.89 -5.47
CA THR A 186 12.10 3.04 -6.29
C THR A 186 12.47 4.27 -5.46
N GLN A 187 11.85 4.49 -4.30
CA GLN A 187 12.20 5.60 -3.41
C GLN A 187 13.52 5.32 -2.66
N ASP A 188 13.73 4.09 -2.20
CA ASP A 188 14.97 3.69 -1.53
C ASP A 188 16.18 3.81 -2.45
N THR A 189 16.06 3.44 -3.73
CA THR A 189 17.14 3.63 -4.73
C THR A 189 17.47 5.10 -4.99
N ARG A 190 16.49 6.00 -4.84
CA ARG A 190 16.73 7.45 -4.93
C ARG A 190 17.39 8.02 -3.68
N ALA A 191 17.13 7.41 -2.54
CA ALA A 191 17.70 7.83 -1.25
C ALA A 191 19.14 7.37 -1.08
N SER A 192 19.48 6.12 -1.49
CA SER A 192 20.79 5.55 -1.29
C SER A 192 21.09 4.34 -2.18
N GLU A 193 22.32 4.22 -2.65
CA GLU A 193 22.82 3.02 -3.36
C GLU A 193 22.89 1.78 -2.48
N ILE A 194 22.75 1.93 -1.16
CA ILE A 194 22.73 0.82 -0.22
C ILE A 194 21.58 -0.16 -0.49
N TYR A 195 20.49 0.34 -1.10
CA TYR A 195 19.36 -0.49 -1.50
C TYR A 195 19.77 -1.67 -2.39
N TRP A 196 20.56 -1.42 -3.43
CA TRP A 196 21.03 -2.47 -4.35
C TRP A 196 21.90 -3.50 -3.66
N ARG A 197 22.82 -3.03 -2.80
CA ARG A 197 23.68 -3.93 -2.03
C ARG A 197 22.90 -4.82 -1.06
N LEU A 198 21.86 -4.27 -0.43
CA LEU A 198 20.99 -5.06 0.45
C LEU A 198 20.15 -6.05 -0.36
N THR A 199 19.62 -5.64 -1.51
CA THR A 199 18.84 -6.52 -2.41
C THR A 199 19.69 -7.70 -2.89
N GLU A 200 20.95 -7.46 -3.30
CA GLU A 200 21.90 -8.53 -3.67
C GLU A 200 22.18 -9.49 -2.51
N VAL A 201 22.38 -8.97 -1.31
CA VAL A 201 22.64 -9.81 -0.13
C VAL A 201 21.41 -10.65 0.22
N MET A 202 20.21 -10.07 0.17
CA MET A 202 18.96 -10.80 0.37
C MET A 202 18.77 -11.88 -0.70
N GLY A 203 19.06 -11.56 -1.97
CA GLY A 203 19.00 -12.52 -3.08
C GLY A 203 19.96 -13.70 -2.88
N GLY A 204 21.21 -13.44 -2.46
CA GLY A 204 22.21 -14.48 -2.14
C GLY A 204 21.82 -15.37 -0.95
N LEU A 205 20.81 -14.97 -0.19
CA LEU A 205 20.25 -15.73 0.93
C LEU A 205 18.87 -16.33 0.61
N ASP A 206 18.49 -16.43 -0.65
CA ASP A 206 17.21 -17.00 -1.07
C ASP A 206 16.00 -16.28 -0.42
N ALA A 207 15.99 -14.94 -0.44
CA ALA A 207 14.93 -14.15 0.16
C ALA A 207 13.54 -14.54 -0.35
N GLN A 208 12.56 -14.58 0.55
CA GLN A 208 11.17 -14.88 0.23
C GLN A 208 10.45 -13.61 -0.21
N LEU A 209 9.65 -13.72 -1.27
CA LEU A 209 8.97 -12.58 -1.89
C LEU A 209 7.47 -12.61 -1.59
N TYR A 210 6.94 -11.48 -1.16
CA TYR A 210 5.54 -11.32 -0.71
C TYR A 210 4.84 -10.15 -1.42
N CYS A 211 3.51 -10.21 -1.52
CA CYS A 211 2.72 -9.08 -1.99
C CYS A 211 2.52 -8.01 -0.90
N CYS A 212 2.40 -8.43 0.35
CA CYS A 212 1.74 -7.67 1.40
C CYS A 212 2.52 -7.65 2.71
N SER A 213 2.38 -6.55 3.50
CA SER A 213 3.00 -6.43 4.84
C SER A 213 2.46 -7.46 5.82
N SER A 214 1.14 -7.69 5.81
CA SER A 214 0.46 -8.65 6.70
C SER A 214 1.06 -10.04 6.57
N ASP A 215 1.19 -10.55 5.34
CA ASP A 215 1.70 -11.89 5.07
C ASP A 215 3.16 -12.06 5.54
N MET A 216 3.99 -11.02 5.33
CA MET A 216 5.37 -11.02 5.82
C MET A 216 5.44 -11.07 7.34
N ILE A 217 4.56 -10.30 8.03
CA ILE A 217 4.53 -10.27 9.50
C ILE A 217 4.00 -11.59 10.04
N ASP A 218 3.00 -12.20 9.39
CA ASP A 218 2.50 -13.53 9.76
C ASP A 218 3.57 -14.60 9.56
N ALA A 219 4.38 -14.51 8.51
CA ALA A 219 5.52 -15.40 8.31
C ALA A 219 6.62 -15.20 9.37
N VAL A 220 6.81 -13.97 9.88
CA VAL A 220 7.71 -13.74 11.03
C VAL A 220 7.14 -14.36 12.31
N LYS A 221 5.82 -14.26 12.51
CA LYS A 221 5.14 -14.87 13.67
C LYS A 221 5.21 -16.39 13.65
N SER A 222 4.95 -17.02 12.50
CA SER A 222 5.03 -18.47 12.35
C SER A 222 6.46 -19.02 12.49
N GLY A 223 7.48 -18.15 12.35
CA GLY A 223 8.89 -18.50 12.35
C GLY A 223 9.42 -18.96 10.97
N ASP A 224 8.61 -18.83 9.91
CA ASP A 224 9.07 -19.06 8.54
C ASP A 224 10.08 -17.97 8.13
N LEU A 225 9.87 -16.75 8.61
CA LEU A 225 10.83 -15.64 8.49
C LEU A 225 11.42 -15.28 9.84
N LEU A 226 12.64 -14.73 9.80
CA LEU A 226 13.26 -14.03 10.93
C LEU A 226 13.21 -12.52 10.75
N ILE A 227 13.19 -12.07 9.51
CA ILE A 227 13.22 -10.66 9.13
C ILE A 227 12.21 -10.43 8.02
N ALA A 228 11.37 -9.40 8.19
CA ALA A 228 10.57 -8.80 7.14
C ALA A 228 11.09 -7.37 6.87
N TYR A 229 11.58 -7.12 5.66
CA TYR A 229 12.19 -5.85 5.27
C TYR A 229 11.19 -4.96 4.52
N ASN A 230 11.18 -3.68 4.86
CA ASN A 230 10.33 -2.62 4.26
C ASN A 230 8.82 -2.81 4.47
N VAL A 231 8.40 -3.48 5.52
CA VAL A 231 6.96 -3.58 5.85
C VAL A 231 6.44 -2.27 6.44
N LEU A 232 5.15 -2.03 6.31
CA LEU A 232 4.50 -0.92 7.01
C LEU A 232 4.53 -1.17 8.51
N GLY A 233 5.19 -0.28 9.27
CA GLY A 233 5.33 -0.40 10.72
C GLY A 233 3.98 -0.39 11.44
N SER A 234 2.97 0.29 10.89
CA SER A 234 1.59 0.32 11.40
C SER A 234 0.93 -1.06 11.48
N TYR A 235 1.23 -1.95 10.54
CA TYR A 235 0.70 -3.32 10.53
C TYR A 235 1.30 -4.18 11.66
N ALA A 236 2.56 -3.99 11.99
CA ALA A 236 3.20 -4.74 13.08
C ALA A 236 2.81 -4.21 14.46
N ILE A 237 2.78 -2.87 14.65
CA ILE A 237 2.56 -2.25 15.97
C ILE A 237 1.12 -2.38 16.45
N ASN A 238 0.14 -2.46 15.55
CA ASN A 238 -1.28 -2.57 15.89
C ASN A 238 -1.74 -4.01 16.17
N ARG A 239 -0.84 -4.98 16.08
CA ARG A 239 -1.16 -6.40 16.36
C ARG A 239 -1.24 -6.67 17.86
N GLU A 240 -2.05 -7.65 18.24
CA GLU A 240 -2.14 -8.14 19.62
C GLU A 240 -0.85 -8.83 20.06
N ASP A 241 -0.15 -9.50 19.12
CA ASP A 241 1.11 -10.22 19.32
C ASP A 241 2.37 -9.37 19.08
N ARG A 242 2.25 -8.05 19.01
CA ARG A 242 3.35 -7.10 18.72
C ARG A 242 4.58 -7.26 19.63
N ASP A 243 4.39 -7.78 20.85
CA ASP A 243 5.49 -7.95 21.80
C ASP A 243 6.45 -9.08 21.40
N GLU A 244 6.06 -9.93 20.44
CA GLU A 244 6.93 -10.97 19.85
C GLU A 244 7.91 -10.41 18.81
N PHE A 245 7.67 -9.18 18.33
CA PHE A 245 8.45 -8.51 17.30
C PHE A 245 9.32 -7.39 17.87
N ALA A 246 10.46 -7.13 17.24
CA ALA A 246 11.11 -5.85 17.29
C ALA A 246 10.85 -5.10 15.97
N ILE A 247 10.34 -3.86 16.08
CA ILE A 247 10.05 -2.99 14.95
C ILE A 247 11.12 -1.92 14.91
N ILE A 248 11.90 -1.91 13.84
CA ILE A 248 13.10 -1.08 13.69
C ILE A 248 12.84 -0.06 12.58
N LEU A 249 12.93 1.20 12.91
CA LEU A 249 12.98 2.30 11.94
C LEU A 249 14.46 2.55 11.60
N PRO A 250 14.91 2.28 10.36
CA PRO A 250 16.32 2.38 10.03
C PRO A 250 16.89 3.78 10.26
N SER A 251 17.99 3.89 11.00
CA SER A 251 18.60 5.15 11.41
C SER A 251 19.33 5.88 10.28
N ASP A 252 19.73 5.17 9.23
CA ASP A 252 20.34 5.74 8.02
C ASP A 252 19.33 6.59 7.23
N PHE A 253 18.16 6.10 6.99
CA PHE A 253 16.94 6.82 6.59
C PHE A 253 15.72 5.91 6.74
N THR A 254 14.59 6.50 7.11
CA THR A 254 13.29 5.82 7.17
C THR A 254 12.39 6.39 6.09
N THR A 255 12.06 5.58 5.10
CA THR A 255 11.09 5.96 4.06
C THR A 255 9.70 6.02 4.68
N VAL A 256 9.01 7.16 4.53
CA VAL A 256 7.66 7.37 5.04
C VAL A 256 6.70 7.49 3.86
N MET A 257 5.81 6.55 3.76
CA MET A 257 4.70 6.51 2.81
C MET A 257 3.51 7.28 3.37
N LEU A 258 2.73 7.87 2.49
CA LEU A 258 1.46 8.49 2.80
C LEU A 258 0.33 7.64 2.21
N ARG A 259 -0.62 7.20 3.03
CA ARG A 259 -1.84 6.61 2.47
C ARG A 259 -2.70 7.73 1.93
N THR A 260 -3.17 7.56 0.71
CA THR A 260 -3.87 8.61 -0.03
C THR A 260 -5.26 8.17 -0.42
N ALA A 261 -6.16 9.16 -0.54
CA ALA A 261 -7.52 8.99 -0.99
C ALA A 261 -7.85 9.99 -2.10
N LEU A 262 -8.70 9.58 -3.03
CA LEU A 262 -9.27 10.43 -4.07
C LEU A 262 -10.75 10.07 -4.31
N ILE A 263 -11.49 11.01 -4.89
CA ILE A 263 -12.85 10.79 -5.38
C ILE A 263 -12.74 10.58 -6.90
N PRO A 264 -13.16 9.42 -7.44
CA PRO A 264 -13.14 9.19 -8.88
C PRO A 264 -14.02 10.19 -9.65
N SER A 265 -13.64 10.47 -10.89
CA SER A 265 -14.40 11.39 -11.77
C SER A 265 -15.79 10.87 -12.12
N ASN A 266 -16.01 9.54 -12.07
CA ASN A 266 -17.27 8.84 -12.31
C ASN A 266 -17.98 8.39 -11.02
N ALA A 267 -17.62 8.93 -9.83
CA ALA A 267 -18.20 8.53 -8.54
C ALA A 267 -19.72 8.69 -8.53
N PRO A 268 -20.50 7.60 -8.30
CA PRO A 268 -21.97 7.65 -8.30
C PRO A 268 -22.55 8.53 -7.19
N SER A 269 -21.92 8.51 -6.00
CA SER A 269 -22.38 9.21 -4.80
C SER A 269 -21.41 10.32 -4.39
N SER A 270 -21.06 11.23 -5.31
CA SER A 270 -20.04 12.28 -5.10
C SER A 270 -20.27 13.12 -3.84
N GLU A 271 -21.53 13.42 -3.48
CA GLU A 271 -21.86 14.16 -2.26
C GLU A 271 -21.48 13.35 -0.99
N LEU A 272 -21.78 12.05 -0.99
CA LEU A 272 -21.45 11.18 0.13
C LEU A 272 -19.94 10.92 0.21
N ALA A 273 -19.29 10.80 -0.95
CA ALA A 273 -17.83 10.73 -1.05
C ALA A 273 -17.16 11.99 -0.47
N ALA A 274 -17.71 13.18 -0.76
CA ALA A 274 -17.23 14.45 -0.20
C ALA A 274 -17.34 14.48 1.32
N LEU A 275 -18.48 14.04 1.90
CA LEU A 275 -18.68 13.94 3.35
C LEU A 275 -17.67 12.95 3.98
N PHE A 276 -17.43 11.83 3.33
CA PHE A 276 -16.45 10.86 3.81
C PHE A 276 -15.00 11.41 3.75
N MET A 277 -14.64 12.08 2.67
CA MET A 277 -13.33 12.73 2.55
C MET A 277 -13.12 13.82 3.60
N ASP A 278 -14.13 14.65 3.86
CA ASP A 278 -14.10 15.66 4.93
C ASP A 278 -13.89 15.03 6.30
N HIS A 279 -14.65 13.97 6.60
CA HIS A 279 -14.51 13.22 7.83
C HIS A 279 -13.09 12.64 7.97
N LEU A 280 -12.58 12.01 6.91
CA LEU A 280 -11.25 11.41 6.90
C LEU A 280 -10.13 12.43 7.11
N MET A 281 -10.23 13.61 6.46
CA MET A 281 -9.25 14.70 6.62
C MET A 281 -9.34 15.32 8.01
N THR A 282 -10.54 15.48 8.55
CA THR A 282 -10.75 16.01 9.92
C THR A 282 -10.18 15.07 10.98
N LEU A 283 -10.37 13.76 10.85
CA LEU A 283 -9.78 12.75 11.74
C LEU A 283 -8.25 12.76 11.70
N SER A 284 -7.67 13.05 10.55
CA SER A 284 -6.23 12.94 10.31
C SER A 284 -5.47 14.22 10.63
N HIS A 285 -6.08 15.38 10.40
CA HIS A 285 -5.41 16.68 10.44
C HIS A 285 -6.15 17.73 11.28
N GLY A 286 -7.34 17.43 11.80
CA GLY A 286 -8.10 18.36 12.64
C GLY A 286 -7.41 18.69 13.98
N THR A 287 -7.95 19.66 14.71
CA THR A 287 -7.41 20.10 16.01
C THR A 287 -7.37 18.99 17.06
N ASP A 288 -8.29 18.03 16.96
CA ASP A 288 -8.38 16.85 17.83
C ASP A 288 -7.94 15.56 17.09
N ALA A 289 -7.10 15.73 16.05
CA ALA A 289 -6.64 14.63 15.23
C ALA A 289 -6.05 13.52 16.10
N GLN A 290 -6.62 12.32 15.99
CA GLN A 290 -6.01 11.12 16.52
C GLN A 290 -4.94 10.69 15.51
N PRO A 291 -3.68 10.49 15.92
CA PRO A 291 -2.70 9.95 15.00
C PRO A 291 -3.25 8.62 14.48
N LEU A 292 -3.48 8.53 13.17
CA LEU A 292 -3.84 7.26 12.52
C LEU A 292 -2.65 6.28 12.52
N THR A 293 -1.48 6.78 12.96
CA THR A 293 -0.29 6.00 13.28
C THR A 293 -0.19 5.79 14.79
N HIS A 294 0.21 4.59 15.20
CA HIS A 294 0.38 4.27 16.63
C HIS A 294 1.46 5.17 17.27
N PRO A 295 1.23 5.71 18.50
CA PRO A 295 2.20 6.59 19.19
C PRO A 295 3.60 6.00 19.35
N ALA A 296 3.75 4.66 19.40
CA ALA A 296 5.04 3.99 19.48
C ALA A 296 5.86 4.09 18.18
N LEU A 297 5.26 4.52 17.06
CA LEU A 297 5.95 4.89 15.83
C LEU A 297 6.15 6.41 15.76
N ASP A 298 6.53 7.01 16.89
CA ASP A 298 6.75 8.45 16.99
C ASP A 298 7.86 8.89 16.04
N LEU A 299 7.44 9.48 14.93
CA LEU A 299 8.33 9.98 13.88
C LEU A 299 9.07 11.25 14.32
N SER A 300 8.65 11.90 15.42
CA SER A 300 9.27 13.14 15.90
C SER A 300 10.66 12.93 16.49
N GLN A 301 10.93 11.74 17.04
CA GLN A 301 12.23 11.42 17.65
C GLN A 301 13.35 11.20 16.63
N ASN A 302 12.99 10.89 15.37
CA ASN A 302 13.94 10.58 14.29
C ASN A 302 13.74 11.52 13.07
N GLU A 303 13.25 12.72 13.26
CA GLU A 303 12.84 13.62 12.16
C GLU A 303 13.98 13.87 11.14
N ALA A 304 15.23 13.87 11.58
CA ALA A 304 16.40 14.07 10.72
C ALA A 304 16.64 12.90 9.75
N SER A 305 16.15 11.69 10.05
CA SER A 305 16.31 10.50 9.20
C SER A 305 15.07 10.18 8.37
N LEU A 306 13.99 10.96 8.48
CA LEU A 306 12.75 10.71 7.74
C LEU A 306 12.88 11.12 6.27
N ASN A 307 12.68 10.16 5.38
CA ASN A 307 12.56 10.37 3.95
C ASN A 307 11.09 10.28 3.53
N ARG A 308 10.33 11.37 3.72
CA ARG A 308 8.92 11.42 3.33
C ARG A 308 8.79 11.42 1.81
N ILE A 309 8.01 10.47 1.31
CA ILE A 309 7.63 10.43 -0.11
C ILE A 309 6.67 11.59 -0.38
N ARG A 310 7.05 12.50 -1.27
CA ARG A 310 6.20 13.65 -1.62
C ARG A 310 5.24 13.28 -2.73
N ILE A 311 3.95 13.61 -2.54
CA ILE A 311 2.94 13.50 -3.60
C ILE A 311 3.31 14.47 -4.73
N GLY A 312 3.18 14.02 -5.98
CA GLY A 312 3.40 14.87 -7.14
C GLY A 312 4.05 14.15 -8.33
N PRO A 313 4.31 14.88 -9.42
CA PRO A 313 4.72 14.31 -10.70
C PRO A 313 6.07 13.56 -10.64
N GLY A 314 6.90 13.82 -9.62
CA GLY A 314 8.13 13.08 -9.40
C GLY A 314 7.93 11.58 -9.18
N LEU A 315 6.73 11.17 -8.73
CA LEU A 315 6.36 9.75 -8.56
C LEU A 315 6.10 9.05 -9.89
N LEU A 316 5.70 9.78 -10.92
CA LEU A 316 5.39 9.23 -12.25
C LEU A 316 6.63 8.76 -13.00
N VAL A 317 7.82 9.21 -12.59
CA VAL A 317 9.09 8.95 -13.29
C VAL A 317 9.36 7.44 -13.44
N PHE A 318 9.08 6.65 -12.41
CA PHE A 318 9.30 5.20 -12.43
C PHE A 318 8.11 4.42 -12.98
N LEU A 319 6.99 5.08 -13.28
CA LEU A 319 5.86 4.48 -13.99
C LEU A 319 6.03 4.56 -15.52
N ASP A 320 7.01 5.33 -16.03
CA ASP A 320 7.42 5.26 -17.44
C ASP A 320 7.82 3.83 -17.80
N GLN A 321 7.28 3.33 -18.92
CA GLN A 321 7.42 1.91 -19.29
C GLN A 321 8.88 1.47 -19.48
N LEU A 322 9.75 2.35 -19.98
CA LEU A 322 11.17 2.00 -20.19
C LEU A 322 11.90 1.96 -18.87
N LYS A 323 11.67 2.95 -18.00
CA LYS A 323 12.28 3.01 -16.68
C LYS A 323 11.79 1.87 -15.79
N LYS A 324 10.48 1.57 -15.80
CA LYS A 324 9.91 0.46 -15.06
C LYS A 324 10.54 -0.88 -15.50
N ARG A 325 10.62 -1.14 -16.79
CA ARG A 325 11.26 -2.37 -17.30
C ARG A 325 12.74 -2.47 -16.92
N ALA A 326 13.49 -1.37 -17.05
CA ALA A 326 14.89 -1.34 -16.66
C ALA A 326 15.07 -1.62 -15.16
N PHE A 327 14.29 -0.93 -14.33
CA PHE A 327 14.30 -1.15 -12.87
C PHE A 327 13.96 -2.59 -12.50
N LEU A 328 12.89 -3.16 -13.05
CA LEU A 328 12.48 -4.53 -12.77
C LEU A 328 13.54 -5.54 -13.20
N SER A 329 14.17 -5.35 -14.36
CA SER A 329 15.25 -6.22 -14.84
C SER A 329 16.47 -6.18 -13.92
N GLU A 330 16.87 -5.00 -13.44
CA GLU A 330 17.96 -4.84 -12.49
C GLU A 330 17.62 -5.49 -11.13
N TRP A 331 16.41 -5.25 -10.63
CA TRP A 331 15.93 -5.82 -9.39
C TRP A 331 15.85 -7.36 -9.45
N GLU A 332 15.31 -7.91 -10.53
CA GLU A 332 15.27 -9.37 -10.74
C GLU A 332 16.67 -9.98 -10.75
N SER A 333 17.63 -9.32 -11.40
CA SER A 333 19.02 -9.77 -11.44
C SER A 333 19.65 -9.76 -10.04
N ALA A 334 19.33 -8.77 -9.21
CA ALA A 334 19.88 -8.64 -7.85
C ALA A 334 19.23 -9.65 -6.87
N ILE A 335 17.90 -9.84 -6.92
CA ILE A 335 17.17 -10.62 -5.91
C ILE A 335 17.07 -12.10 -6.28
N LEU A 336 16.90 -12.45 -7.56
CA LEU A 336 16.71 -13.85 -7.97
C LEU A 336 18.03 -14.56 -8.24
N GLN A 337 19.11 -13.84 -8.59
CA GLN A 337 20.46 -14.33 -8.83
C GLN A 337 20.52 -15.60 -9.72
N LYS A 338 19.70 -15.62 -10.78
CA LYS A 338 19.59 -16.74 -11.73
C LYS A 338 20.57 -16.58 -12.88
#